data_b8cbb6b3edb9f3acfe472b00a9a36e44
#
_entry.id   b8cbb6b3edb9f3acfe472b00a9a36e44
#
_cell.length_a   1.000
_cell.length_b   1.000
_cell.length_c   1.000
_cell.angle_alpha   90.00
_cell.angle_beta   90.00
_cell.angle_gamma   90.00
#
_symmetry.space_group_name_H-M   'P 1'
#
loop_
_entity.id
_entity.type
_entity.pdbx_description
1 polymer ?
#
loop_
_entity_poly.entity_id
_entity_poly.type
_entity_poly.pdbx_seq_one_letter_code
_entity_poly.pdbx_strand_id
1 'polypeptide(L)'
;MRLASYRITRFQFARDRVIGDSQVRADDVNIAALELIGDNGMTGLGFIQSLFTPLPGEAEIERVFEAEVWPELEGRHPAGLVHRVSRPRGGNQRPYGLPFHEALQVALWDLAAKEVGLPLWRYLGGTKDRVRAYASGLDYHLDDDAFVELFGHADALGYTAFKIKVGHPDFERDLHRLALLRKTVRPGSQVMIDANEAWGAKEALVKLEAIRAAGHDLLWVEDPILRHDFNGLQLLRNSARWTLINSGEYLNASGKRLLMEAGATDILNVHGQVTEVMQIGWLAVEKGIPVTLGNTFLEIGVHMAVALPEVEWLEYSFQNFDHLVEEPIEIRDGYAYAPERPGHGLVLSDSARRDWARPQVLARSELGEAPANPRVAQRQGVPAITA
;
A
#
# COMPACT_ATOMS: atom_id res chain seq x y z
N MET A 1 -4.96 -12.72 -28.14
CA MET A 1 -3.61 -12.89 -27.52
C MET A 1 -3.61 -14.08 -26.59
N ARG A 2 -2.51 -14.87 -26.56
CA ARG A 2 -2.28 -15.95 -25.58
C ARG A 2 -0.94 -15.75 -24.92
N LEU A 3 -0.81 -16.09 -23.63
CA LEU A 3 0.46 -16.03 -22.94
C LEU A 3 1.46 -17.02 -23.54
N ALA A 4 2.62 -16.54 -23.97
CA ALA A 4 3.63 -17.31 -24.69
C ALA A 4 4.95 -17.47 -23.91
N SER A 5 5.29 -16.49 -23.07
CA SER A 5 6.49 -16.51 -22.24
C SER A 5 6.37 -15.51 -21.08
N TYR A 6 7.38 -15.52 -20.24
CA TYR A 6 7.51 -14.55 -19.13
C TYR A 6 8.97 -14.16 -18.93
N ARG A 7 9.20 -13.11 -18.16
CA ARG A 7 10.52 -12.70 -17.67
C ARG A 7 10.40 -12.25 -16.22
N ILE A 8 11.36 -12.64 -15.40
CA ILE A 8 11.50 -12.16 -14.03
C ILE A 8 12.82 -11.41 -13.91
N THR A 9 12.80 -10.24 -13.30
CA THR A 9 14.00 -9.43 -13.06
C THR A 9 13.99 -8.99 -11.60
N ARG A 10 14.96 -9.47 -10.80
CA ARG A 10 15.06 -9.19 -9.37
C ARG A 10 15.83 -7.90 -9.15
N PHE A 11 15.32 -7.06 -8.24
CA PHE A 11 15.94 -5.82 -7.78
C PHE A 11 16.23 -5.90 -6.29
N GLN A 12 17.42 -5.44 -5.90
CA GLN A 12 17.79 -5.25 -4.50
C GLN A 12 18.64 -4.00 -4.39
N PHE A 13 18.19 -3.03 -3.61
CA PHE A 13 18.87 -1.77 -3.42
C PHE A 13 18.51 -1.14 -2.07
N ALA A 14 19.38 -0.25 -1.57
CA ALA A 14 19.09 0.53 -0.39
C ALA A 14 17.99 1.55 -0.66
N ARG A 15 17.17 1.84 0.34
CA ARG A 15 16.25 2.98 0.30
C ARG A 15 17.04 4.27 0.51
N ASP A 16 16.51 5.37 -0.02
CA ASP A 16 17.04 6.73 0.23
C ASP A 16 16.82 7.19 1.68
N ARG A 17 15.84 6.59 2.36
CA ARG A 17 15.56 6.78 3.78
C ARG A 17 14.98 5.52 4.39
N VAL A 18 15.11 5.40 5.69
CA VAL A 18 14.40 4.36 6.45
C VAL A 18 12.90 4.66 6.43
N ILE A 19 12.10 3.65 6.14
CA ILE A 19 10.65 3.70 6.26
C ILE A 19 10.14 2.72 7.30
N GLY A 20 8.92 2.95 7.80
CA GLY A 20 8.25 2.00 8.66
C GLY A 20 7.21 2.62 9.57
N ASP A 21 6.81 1.82 10.54
CA ASP A 21 5.82 2.12 11.55
C ASP A 21 6.21 1.49 12.90
N SER A 22 5.27 1.38 13.83
CA SER A 22 5.53 0.78 15.15
C SER A 22 5.85 -0.72 15.11
N GLN A 23 5.67 -1.39 13.97
CA GLN A 23 5.84 -2.85 13.80
C GLN A 23 6.92 -3.21 12.79
N VAL A 24 7.19 -2.35 11.83
CA VAL A 24 8.06 -2.61 10.68
C VAL A 24 9.12 -1.54 10.54
N ARG A 25 10.32 -1.96 10.19
CA ARG A 25 11.43 -1.10 9.76
C ARG A 25 12.02 -1.67 8.48
N ALA A 26 12.14 -0.85 7.45
CA ALA A 26 12.71 -1.24 6.17
C ALA A 26 13.72 -0.19 5.68
N ASP A 27 14.94 -0.63 5.45
CA ASP A 27 16.08 0.17 4.98
C ASP A 27 16.57 -0.30 3.59
N ASP A 28 16.04 -1.40 3.09
CA ASP A 28 16.31 -1.92 1.75
C ASP A 28 15.03 -2.21 0.96
N VAL A 29 15.20 -2.44 -0.33
CA VAL A 29 14.16 -2.89 -1.25
C VAL A 29 14.58 -4.23 -1.82
N ASN A 30 13.68 -5.21 -1.76
CA ASN A 30 13.88 -6.53 -2.32
C ASN A 30 12.59 -6.96 -3.05
N ILE A 31 12.57 -6.76 -4.35
CA ILE A 31 11.41 -6.97 -5.22
C ILE A 31 11.82 -7.69 -6.50
N ALA A 32 10.85 -8.21 -7.25
CA ALA A 32 11.10 -8.68 -8.60
C ALA A 32 9.99 -8.19 -9.55
N ALA A 33 10.37 -7.67 -10.71
CA ALA A 33 9.44 -7.42 -11.80
C ALA A 33 9.07 -8.73 -12.46
N LEU A 34 7.78 -8.93 -12.71
CA LEU A 34 7.21 -10.01 -13.51
C LEU A 34 6.63 -9.43 -14.79
N GLU A 35 7.21 -9.78 -15.91
CA GLU A 35 6.69 -9.47 -17.25
C GLU A 35 6.04 -10.71 -17.84
N LEU A 36 4.72 -10.68 -18.08
CA LEU A 36 4.00 -11.70 -18.84
C LEU A 36 3.94 -11.28 -20.32
N ILE A 37 4.32 -12.15 -21.23
CA ILE A 37 4.50 -11.82 -22.65
C ILE A 37 3.49 -12.64 -23.48
N GLY A 38 2.69 -11.92 -24.27
CA GLY A 38 1.74 -12.52 -25.20
C GLY A 38 2.40 -12.98 -26.51
N ASP A 39 1.72 -13.87 -27.23
CA ASP A 39 2.12 -14.36 -28.55
C ASP A 39 2.20 -13.27 -29.65
N ASN A 40 1.63 -12.10 -29.36
CA ASN A 40 1.68 -10.90 -30.20
C ASN A 40 2.77 -9.89 -29.75
N GLY A 41 3.62 -10.26 -28.77
CA GLY A 41 4.70 -9.43 -28.23
C GLY A 41 4.26 -8.40 -27.19
N MET A 42 2.97 -8.26 -26.86
CA MET A 42 2.52 -7.40 -25.77
C MET A 42 3.04 -7.91 -24.43
N THR A 43 3.45 -6.98 -23.56
CA THR A 43 3.96 -7.29 -22.23
C THR A 43 3.08 -6.68 -21.17
N GLY A 44 2.68 -7.47 -20.16
CA GLY A 44 2.05 -7.01 -18.93
C GLY A 44 3.04 -7.04 -17.78
N LEU A 45 3.11 -5.98 -17.00
CA LEU A 45 4.08 -5.78 -15.93
C LEU A 45 3.41 -5.83 -14.56
N GLY A 46 4.00 -6.56 -13.63
CA GLY A 46 3.64 -6.56 -12.21
C GLY A 46 4.88 -6.72 -11.33
N PHE A 47 4.74 -6.50 -10.04
CA PHE A 47 5.88 -6.57 -9.12
C PHE A 47 5.61 -7.53 -7.96
N ILE A 48 6.51 -8.49 -7.79
CA ILE A 48 6.51 -9.43 -6.67
C ILE A 48 7.18 -8.72 -5.50
N GLN A 49 6.45 -8.61 -4.39
CA GLN A 49 6.91 -7.90 -3.20
C GLN A 49 6.74 -8.77 -1.97
N SER A 50 7.60 -8.57 -0.98
CA SER A 50 7.43 -9.09 0.36
C SER A 50 8.01 -8.10 1.38
N LEU A 51 7.16 -7.60 2.28
CA LEU A 51 7.57 -6.67 3.33
C LEU A 51 8.31 -7.36 4.49
N PHE A 52 7.97 -8.62 4.77
CA PHE A 52 8.41 -9.30 5.99
C PHE A 52 9.47 -10.38 5.75
N THR A 53 9.57 -10.85 4.52
CA THR A 53 10.51 -11.93 4.18
C THR A 53 11.21 -11.56 2.88
N PRO A 54 12.54 -11.43 2.88
CA PRO A 54 13.28 -11.15 1.66
C PRO A 54 12.96 -12.19 0.57
N LEU A 55 12.81 -11.74 -0.67
CA LEU A 55 12.67 -12.64 -1.80
C LEU A 55 13.98 -13.43 -1.99
N PRO A 56 13.91 -14.69 -2.39
CA PRO A 56 15.10 -15.47 -2.72
C PRO A 56 15.81 -14.93 -3.97
N GLY A 57 16.89 -15.57 -4.39
CA GLY A 57 17.58 -15.23 -5.64
C GLY A 57 16.68 -15.42 -6.86
N GLU A 58 16.98 -14.69 -7.94
CA GLU A 58 16.18 -14.68 -9.18
C GLU A 58 15.92 -16.09 -9.72
N ALA A 59 16.97 -16.94 -9.80
CA ALA A 59 16.84 -18.31 -10.26
C ALA A 59 15.87 -19.17 -9.42
N GLU A 60 15.76 -18.92 -8.12
CA GLU A 60 14.81 -19.61 -7.26
C GLU A 60 13.38 -19.07 -7.46
N ILE A 61 13.23 -17.76 -7.66
CA ILE A 61 11.92 -17.17 -8.00
C ILE A 61 11.42 -17.75 -9.32
N GLU A 62 12.27 -17.82 -10.34
CA GLU A 62 11.96 -18.42 -11.66
C GLU A 62 11.59 -19.89 -11.53
N ARG A 63 12.36 -20.66 -10.76
CA ARG A 63 12.09 -22.09 -10.53
C ARG A 63 10.71 -22.32 -9.90
N VAL A 64 10.35 -21.54 -8.89
CA VAL A 64 9.03 -21.64 -8.24
C VAL A 64 7.92 -21.19 -9.19
N PHE A 65 8.13 -20.11 -9.93
CA PHE A 65 7.17 -19.61 -10.90
C PHE A 65 6.88 -20.63 -12.01
N GLU A 66 7.95 -21.21 -12.58
CA GLU A 66 7.85 -22.24 -13.62
C GLU A 66 7.11 -23.49 -13.15
N ALA A 67 7.37 -23.92 -11.91
CA ALA A 67 6.77 -25.14 -11.39
C ALA A 67 5.32 -24.96 -10.92
N GLU A 68 4.99 -23.83 -10.32
CA GLU A 68 3.72 -23.66 -9.61
C GLU A 68 2.72 -22.73 -10.34
N VAL A 69 3.22 -21.77 -11.13
CA VAL A 69 2.40 -20.70 -11.71
C VAL A 69 2.26 -20.84 -13.22
N TRP A 70 3.37 -20.97 -13.92
CA TRP A 70 3.40 -20.95 -15.37
C TRP A 70 2.51 -22.00 -16.04
N PRO A 71 2.40 -23.25 -15.57
CA PRO A 71 1.51 -24.26 -16.16
C PRO A 71 0.03 -23.86 -16.12
N GLU A 72 -0.35 -22.94 -15.23
CA GLU A 72 -1.72 -22.41 -15.16
C GLU A 72 -1.96 -21.25 -16.13
N LEU A 73 -0.91 -20.64 -16.67
CA LEU A 73 -0.96 -19.45 -17.51
C LEU A 73 -0.68 -19.74 -18.99
N GLU A 74 0.26 -20.63 -19.29
CA GLU A 74 0.76 -20.88 -20.64
C GLU A 74 -0.37 -21.20 -21.64
N GLY A 75 -0.32 -20.55 -22.79
CA GLY A 75 -1.28 -20.71 -23.88
C GLY A 75 -2.70 -20.18 -23.57
N ARG A 76 -2.92 -19.57 -22.43
CA ARG A 76 -4.24 -19.04 -22.03
C ARG A 76 -4.37 -17.56 -22.32
N HIS A 77 -5.61 -17.10 -22.41
CA HIS A 77 -5.94 -15.70 -22.59
C HIS A 77 -5.91 -14.95 -21.25
N PRO A 78 -5.20 -13.80 -21.12
CA PRO A 78 -5.05 -13.07 -19.85
C PRO A 78 -6.39 -12.73 -19.17
N ALA A 79 -7.36 -12.18 -19.91
CA ALA A 79 -8.65 -11.78 -19.35
C ALA A 79 -9.43 -12.91 -18.70
N GLY A 80 -9.22 -14.17 -19.14
CA GLY A 80 -9.83 -15.34 -18.51
C GLY A 80 -9.16 -15.78 -17.21
N LEU A 81 -8.04 -15.18 -16.85
CA LEU A 81 -7.21 -15.58 -15.70
C LEU A 81 -7.29 -14.61 -14.52
N VAL A 82 -7.66 -13.34 -14.75
CA VAL A 82 -7.66 -12.28 -13.72
C VAL A 82 -8.43 -12.67 -12.44
N HIS A 83 -9.57 -13.35 -12.58
CA HIS A 83 -10.36 -13.80 -11.44
C HIS A 83 -9.91 -15.15 -10.88
N ARG A 84 -9.23 -15.97 -11.68
CA ARG A 84 -8.75 -17.28 -11.27
C ARG A 84 -7.58 -17.15 -10.31
N VAL A 85 -6.62 -16.29 -10.60
CA VAL A 85 -5.44 -16.06 -9.74
C VAL A 85 -5.79 -15.32 -8.44
N SER A 86 -6.96 -14.65 -8.39
CA SER A 86 -7.42 -13.97 -7.18
C SER A 86 -8.20 -14.88 -6.20
N ARG A 87 -8.48 -16.13 -6.57
CA ARG A 87 -9.28 -17.05 -5.74
C ARG A 87 -8.44 -18.24 -5.26
N PRO A 88 -7.70 -18.13 -4.15
CA PRO A 88 -7.01 -19.26 -3.58
C PRO A 88 -8.00 -20.35 -3.15
N ARG A 89 -7.65 -21.62 -3.38
CA ARG A 89 -8.47 -22.76 -3.00
C ARG A 89 -8.27 -23.10 -1.52
N GLY A 90 -9.32 -23.64 -0.90
CA GLY A 90 -9.23 -24.28 0.41
C GLY A 90 -8.88 -23.36 1.57
N GLY A 91 -9.18 -22.06 1.47
CA GLY A 91 -8.88 -21.09 2.53
C GLY A 91 -7.39 -20.78 2.70
N ASN A 92 -6.53 -21.35 1.89
CA ASN A 92 -5.11 -21.00 1.87
C ASN A 92 -4.94 -19.64 1.17
N GLN A 93 -4.42 -18.66 1.89
CA GLN A 93 -4.19 -17.31 1.37
C GLN A 93 -2.91 -17.22 0.51
N ARG A 94 -2.08 -18.26 0.49
CA ARG A 94 -0.86 -18.35 -0.32
C ARG A 94 -0.83 -19.69 -1.06
N PRO A 95 -1.54 -19.81 -2.19
CA PRO A 95 -1.51 -21.05 -2.99
C PRO A 95 -0.17 -21.30 -3.67
N TYR A 96 0.73 -20.31 -3.71
CA TYR A 96 2.08 -20.44 -4.26
C TYR A 96 3.12 -20.31 -3.15
N GLY A 97 4.29 -20.92 -3.35
CA GLY A 97 5.41 -20.84 -2.42
C GLY A 97 5.99 -19.43 -2.22
N LEU A 98 5.74 -18.53 -3.19
CA LEU A 98 6.12 -17.11 -3.14
C LEU A 98 4.92 -16.20 -3.41
N PRO A 99 4.98 -14.89 -3.06
CA PRO A 99 3.84 -13.97 -3.13
C PRO A 99 3.58 -13.44 -4.55
N PHE A 100 3.24 -14.31 -5.48
CA PHE A 100 3.00 -13.96 -6.89
C PHE A 100 1.66 -13.27 -7.16
N HIS A 101 0.70 -13.36 -6.23
CA HIS A 101 -0.70 -12.98 -6.50
C HIS A 101 -0.89 -11.57 -7.02
N GLU A 102 -0.30 -10.58 -6.33
CA GLU A 102 -0.45 -9.18 -6.70
C GLU A 102 0.22 -8.89 -8.05
N ALA A 103 1.45 -9.37 -8.24
CA ALA A 103 2.16 -9.24 -9.50
C ALA A 103 1.39 -9.86 -10.68
N LEU A 104 0.84 -11.04 -10.49
CA LEU A 104 0.03 -11.73 -11.51
C LEU A 104 -1.23 -10.94 -11.85
N GLN A 105 -1.97 -10.47 -10.85
CA GLN A 105 -3.18 -9.69 -11.05
C GLN A 105 -2.89 -8.41 -11.83
N VAL A 106 -1.88 -7.66 -11.42
CA VAL A 106 -1.51 -6.41 -12.08
C VAL A 106 -1.07 -6.67 -13.52
N ALA A 107 -0.19 -7.65 -13.75
CA ALA A 107 0.28 -7.98 -15.10
C ALA A 107 -0.83 -8.49 -16.03
N LEU A 108 -1.77 -9.30 -15.52
CA LEU A 108 -2.89 -9.82 -16.31
C LEU A 108 -3.90 -8.73 -16.66
N TRP A 109 -4.24 -7.83 -15.73
CA TRP A 109 -5.11 -6.70 -15.98
C TRP A 109 -4.46 -5.69 -16.93
N ASP A 110 -3.16 -5.47 -16.81
CA ASP A 110 -2.37 -4.65 -17.71
C ASP A 110 -2.47 -5.16 -19.16
N LEU A 111 -2.22 -6.46 -19.37
CA LEU A 111 -2.36 -7.09 -20.68
C LEU A 111 -3.79 -7.02 -21.22
N ALA A 112 -4.80 -7.29 -20.38
CA ALA A 112 -6.19 -7.25 -20.81
C ALA A 112 -6.63 -5.85 -21.28
N ALA A 113 -6.17 -4.80 -20.61
CA ALA A 113 -6.43 -3.43 -21.01
C ALA A 113 -5.62 -3.02 -22.26
N LYS A 114 -4.36 -3.43 -22.36
CA LYS A 114 -3.51 -3.20 -23.54
C LYS A 114 -4.08 -3.84 -24.80
N GLU A 115 -4.62 -5.05 -24.70
CA GLU A 115 -5.19 -5.76 -25.87
C GLU A 115 -6.34 -4.99 -26.54
N VAL A 116 -7.11 -4.24 -25.75
CA VAL A 116 -8.19 -3.39 -26.27
C VAL A 116 -7.78 -1.93 -26.48
N GLY A 117 -6.51 -1.60 -26.25
CA GLY A 117 -5.95 -0.27 -26.45
C GLY A 117 -6.43 0.78 -25.45
N LEU A 118 -6.93 0.36 -24.28
CA LEU A 118 -7.43 1.28 -23.26
C LEU A 118 -6.47 1.42 -22.08
N PRO A 119 -6.39 2.60 -21.43
CA PRO A 119 -5.83 2.72 -20.10
C PRO A 119 -6.58 1.84 -19.12
N LEU A 120 -5.88 1.26 -18.14
CA LEU A 120 -6.48 0.33 -17.17
C LEU A 120 -7.68 0.97 -16.45
N TRP A 121 -7.58 2.24 -16.05
CA TRP A 121 -8.67 2.91 -15.36
C TRP A 121 -9.95 3.03 -16.20
N ARG A 122 -9.84 3.29 -17.54
CA ARG A 122 -11.00 3.29 -18.44
C ARG A 122 -11.54 1.88 -18.64
N TYR A 123 -10.67 0.89 -18.73
CA TYR A 123 -11.05 -0.51 -18.83
C TYR A 123 -11.81 -1.00 -17.58
N LEU A 124 -11.47 -0.45 -16.39
CA LEU A 124 -12.20 -0.66 -15.14
C LEU A 124 -13.50 0.16 -15.00
N GLY A 125 -13.84 0.99 -15.97
CA GLY A 125 -15.04 1.83 -15.98
C GLY A 125 -14.89 3.21 -15.36
N GLY A 126 -13.66 3.69 -15.17
CA GLY A 126 -13.37 5.00 -14.59
C GLY A 126 -13.80 6.16 -15.49
N THR A 127 -14.26 7.24 -14.84
CA THR A 127 -14.69 8.49 -15.50
C THR A 127 -13.91 9.71 -15.01
N LYS A 128 -13.18 9.58 -13.90
CA LYS A 128 -12.27 10.61 -13.37
C LYS A 128 -10.88 10.38 -13.95
N ASP A 129 -10.09 11.42 -14.12
CA ASP A 129 -8.70 11.34 -14.57
C ASP A 129 -7.68 11.44 -13.43
N ARG A 130 -8.13 11.78 -12.22
CA ARG A 130 -7.29 12.00 -11.05
C ARG A 130 -8.03 11.77 -9.74
N VAL A 131 -7.27 11.54 -8.69
CA VAL A 131 -7.73 11.43 -7.31
C VAL A 131 -6.84 12.27 -6.40
N ARG A 132 -7.37 12.77 -5.28
CA ARG A 132 -6.54 13.45 -4.27
C ARG A 132 -5.50 12.48 -3.72
N ALA A 133 -4.26 12.95 -3.57
CA ALA A 133 -3.21 12.22 -2.88
C ALA A 133 -2.89 12.88 -1.55
N TYR A 134 -2.69 12.08 -0.51
CA TYR A 134 -2.14 12.56 0.75
C TYR A 134 -0.70 12.09 0.94
N ALA A 135 0.12 12.97 1.52
CA ALA A 135 1.50 12.68 1.83
C ALA A 135 1.59 11.78 3.07
N SER A 136 2.04 10.53 2.91
CA SER A 136 2.29 9.58 3.98
C SER A 136 3.79 9.44 4.20
N GLY A 137 4.24 9.74 5.42
CA GLY A 137 5.67 9.76 5.69
C GLY A 137 6.32 8.39 5.74
N LEU A 138 5.60 7.36 6.20
CA LEU A 138 6.22 6.13 6.71
C LEU A 138 7.37 6.45 7.68
N ASP A 139 7.15 7.49 8.48
CA ASP A 139 8.13 8.36 9.12
C ASP A 139 8.55 7.93 10.53
N TYR A 140 8.04 6.81 11.02
CA TYR A 140 8.18 6.42 12.42
C TYR A 140 9.63 6.42 12.92
N HIS A 141 10.58 6.05 12.07
CA HIS A 141 11.99 5.91 12.40
C HIS A 141 12.85 7.14 12.08
N LEU A 142 12.27 8.20 11.51
CA LEU A 142 12.99 9.42 11.20
C LEU A 142 13.29 10.22 12.49
N ASP A 143 14.39 10.95 12.50
CA ASP A 143 14.61 12.03 13.45
C ASP A 143 13.79 13.28 13.09
N ASP A 144 13.85 14.33 13.89
CA ASP A 144 13.05 15.52 13.68
C ASP A 144 13.47 16.29 12.43
N ASP A 145 14.75 16.33 12.11
CA ASP A 145 15.26 17.05 10.94
C ASP A 145 14.80 16.37 9.65
N ALA A 146 14.99 15.05 9.54
CA ALA A 146 14.52 14.27 8.39
C ALA A 146 12.99 14.29 8.26
N PHE A 147 12.26 14.33 9.37
CA PHE A 147 10.81 14.46 9.38
C PHE A 147 10.38 15.84 8.81
N VAL A 148 11.01 16.92 9.25
CA VAL A 148 10.73 18.28 8.75
C VAL A 148 11.08 18.39 7.27
N GLU A 149 12.22 17.83 6.85
CA GLU A 149 12.62 17.80 5.44
C GLU A 149 11.57 17.10 4.57
N LEU A 150 11.13 15.90 4.96
CA LEU A 150 10.15 15.10 4.22
C LEU A 150 8.82 15.85 4.06
N PHE A 151 8.23 16.31 5.17
CA PHE A 151 6.92 16.95 5.13
C PHE A 151 6.97 18.38 4.57
N GLY A 152 8.09 19.09 4.76
CA GLY A 152 8.34 20.36 4.11
C GLY A 152 8.46 20.23 2.59
N HIS A 153 9.13 19.17 2.11
CA HIS A 153 9.17 18.84 0.70
C HIS A 153 7.78 18.52 0.14
N ALA A 154 7.00 17.70 0.85
CA ALA A 154 5.63 17.37 0.44
C ALA A 154 4.74 18.64 0.39
N ASP A 155 4.85 19.54 1.37
CA ASP A 155 4.12 20.82 1.36
C ASP A 155 4.52 21.69 0.16
N ALA A 156 5.83 21.76 -0.18
CA ALA A 156 6.32 22.48 -1.35
C ALA A 156 5.81 21.90 -2.68
N LEU A 157 5.54 20.59 -2.74
CA LEU A 157 4.90 19.91 -3.87
C LEU A 157 3.39 20.14 -3.96
N GLY A 158 2.79 20.92 -3.04
CA GLY A 158 1.38 21.29 -3.11
C GLY A 158 0.45 20.34 -2.36
N TYR A 159 0.95 19.39 -1.58
CA TYR A 159 0.08 18.55 -0.73
C TYR A 159 -0.63 19.41 0.32
N THR A 160 -1.89 19.05 0.61
CA THR A 160 -2.74 19.70 1.61
C THR A 160 -3.26 18.74 2.67
N ALA A 161 -2.83 17.49 2.60
CA ALA A 161 -3.20 16.44 3.53
C ALA A 161 -1.97 15.58 3.84
N PHE A 162 -1.75 15.31 5.13
CA PHE A 162 -0.52 14.68 5.62
C PHE A 162 -0.86 13.62 6.66
N LYS A 163 -0.31 12.42 6.51
CA LYS A 163 -0.45 11.30 7.45
C LYS A 163 0.91 11.00 8.08
N ILE A 164 0.97 10.95 9.41
CA ILE A 164 2.15 10.56 10.16
C ILE A 164 1.94 9.26 10.91
N LYS A 165 3.01 8.54 11.17
CA LYS A 165 3.01 7.33 11.98
C LYS A 165 3.09 7.69 13.47
N VAL A 166 2.21 7.06 14.25
CA VAL A 166 2.15 7.17 15.72
C VAL A 166 2.21 5.78 16.36
N GLY A 167 1.99 5.69 17.67
CA GLY A 167 2.03 4.43 18.38
C GLY A 167 3.36 4.18 19.09
N HIS A 168 4.14 5.23 19.32
CA HIS A 168 5.36 5.14 20.09
C HIS A 168 5.07 4.79 21.55
N PRO A 169 5.89 3.96 22.24
CA PRO A 169 5.75 3.68 23.66
C PRO A 169 5.75 4.93 24.54
N ASP A 170 6.59 5.91 24.21
CA ASP A 170 6.53 7.27 24.77
C ASP A 170 5.55 8.10 23.94
N PHE A 171 4.37 8.34 24.48
CA PHE A 171 3.31 9.08 23.79
C PHE A 171 3.61 10.57 23.61
N GLU A 172 4.45 11.16 24.45
CA GLU A 172 4.89 12.55 24.29
C GLU A 172 5.62 12.78 22.96
N ARG A 173 6.31 11.75 22.47
CA ARG A 173 6.91 11.78 21.13
C ARG A 173 5.84 11.90 20.04
N ASP A 174 4.72 11.22 20.15
CA ASP A 174 3.64 11.28 19.15
C ASP A 174 2.99 12.69 19.16
N LEU A 175 2.78 13.27 20.34
CA LEU A 175 2.30 14.67 20.48
C LEU A 175 3.31 15.67 19.91
N HIS A 176 4.61 15.49 20.20
CA HIS A 176 5.66 16.32 19.65
C HIS A 176 5.68 16.28 18.11
N ARG A 177 5.54 15.09 17.50
CA ARG A 177 5.48 14.91 16.05
C ARG A 177 4.27 15.59 15.41
N LEU A 178 3.11 15.54 16.04
CA LEU A 178 1.93 16.28 15.60
C LEU A 178 2.17 17.81 15.64
N ALA A 179 2.75 18.30 16.72
CA ALA A 179 3.10 19.72 16.82
C ALA A 179 4.15 20.15 15.81
N LEU A 180 5.16 19.31 15.56
CA LEU A 180 6.20 19.53 14.57
C LEU A 180 5.63 19.57 13.15
N LEU A 181 4.75 18.60 12.79
CA LEU A 181 4.06 18.59 11.51
C LEU A 181 3.28 19.88 11.27
N ARG A 182 2.49 20.33 12.27
CA ARG A 182 1.70 21.56 12.17
C ARG A 182 2.53 22.83 11.94
N LYS A 183 3.78 22.85 12.43
CA LYS A 183 4.74 23.93 12.19
C LYS A 183 5.40 23.85 10.81
N THR A 184 5.53 22.65 10.26
CA THR A 184 6.24 22.37 9.02
C THR A 184 5.38 22.63 7.79
N VAL A 185 4.09 22.26 7.85
CA VAL A 185 3.19 22.35 6.70
C VAL A 185 2.31 23.60 6.76
N ARG A 186 1.75 24.00 5.61
CA ARG A 186 0.89 25.18 5.49
C ARG A 186 -0.30 25.15 6.44
N PRO A 187 -0.73 26.29 6.99
CA PRO A 187 -1.93 26.38 7.81
C PRO A 187 -3.18 25.86 7.08
N GLY A 188 -4.04 25.17 7.81
CA GLY A 188 -5.28 24.59 7.26
C GLY A 188 -5.14 23.24 6.59
N SER A 189 -3.92 22.68 6.52
CA SER A 189 -3.69 21.32 6.04
C SER A 189 -4.44 20.29 6.89
N GLN A 190 -5.00 19.28 6.22
CA GLN A 190 -5.62 18.14 6.88
C GLN A 190 -4.53 17.22 7.45
N VAL A 191 -4.71 16.75 8.66
CA VAL A 191 -3.76 15.84 9.32
C VAL A 191 -4.45 14.53 9.67
N MET A 192 -3.77 13.45 9.40
CA MET A 192 -4.16 12.09 9.74
C MET A 192 -3.04 11.42 10.52
N ILE A 193 -3.41 10.45 11.35
CA ILE A 193 -2.46 9.60 12.04
C ILE A 193 -2.74 8.13 11.74
N ASP A 194 -1.68 7.34 11.75
CA ASP A 194 -1.76 5.89 11.60
C ASP A 194 -0.99 5.22 12.73
N ALA A 195 -1.70 4.47 13.54
CA ALA A 195 -1.13 3.77 14.70
C ALA A 195 -0.71 2.34 14.38
N ASN A 196 -1.02 1.80 13.22
CA ASN A 196 -0.71 0.43 12.82
C ASN A 196 -0.98 -0.58 13.94
N GLU A 197 -2.18 -0.52 14.53
CA GLU A 197 -2.66 -1.42 15.60
C GLU A 197 -1.86 -1.33 16.92
N ALA A 198 -1.17 -0.23 17.19
CA ALA A 198 -0.29 -0.13 18.36
C ALA A 198 -1.03 -0.13 19.71
N TRP A 199 -2.30 0.32 19.73
CA TRP A 199 -3.02 0.56 20.97
C TRP A 199 -4.07 -0.52 21.28
N GLY A 200 -4.55 -0.55 22.52
CA GLY A 200 -5.80 -1.20 22.89
C GLY A 200 -6.95 -0.19 22.89
N ALA A 201 -8.21 -0.64 22.81
CA ALA A 201 -9.36 0.23 22.64
C ALA A 201 -9.47 1.35 23.70
N LYS A 202 -9.28 1.04 24.99
CA LYS A 202 -9.31 2.04 26.06
C LYS A 202 -8.11 2.99 26.00
N GLU A 203 -6.95 2.50 25.66
CA GLU A 203 -5.74 3.29 25.49
C GLU A 203 -5.91 4.29 24.31
N ALA A 204 -6.43 3.79 23.19
CA ALA A 204 -6.72 4.62 22.02
C ALA A 204 -7.65 5.81 22.39
N LEU A 205 -8.72 5.57 23.16
CA LEU A 205 -9.61 6.65 23.63
C LEU A 205 -8.86 7.71 24.44
N VAL A 206 -8.07 7.29 25.42
CA VAL A 206 -7.29 8.22 26.25
C VAL A 206 -6.30 9.03 25.42
N LYS A 207 -5.61 8.39 24.50
CA LYS A 207 -4.65 9.07 23.61
C LYS A 207 -5.33 10.04 22.64
N LEU A 208 -6.47 9.65 22.06
CA LEU A 208 -7.26 10.55 21.21
C LEU A 208 -7.79 11.76 21.95
N GLU A 209 -8.27 11.60 23.19
CA GLU A 209 -8.66 12.73 24.04
C GLU A 209 -7.48 13.65 24.34
N ALA A 210 -6.29 13.11 24.63
CA ALA A 210 -5.09 13.89 24.86
C ALA A 210 -4.63 14.64 23.59
N ILE A 211 -4.67 14.02 22.40
CA ILE A 211 -4.40 14.67 21.12
C ILE A 211 -5.35 15.85 20.89
N ARG A 212 -6.65 15.67 21.14
CA ARG A 212 -7.65 16.73 21.03
C ARG A 212 -7.42 17.84 22.03
N ALA A 213 -7.13 17.50 23.28
CA ALA A 213 -6.84 18.46 24.35
C ALA A 213 -5.57 19.28 24.07
N ALA A 214 -4.60 18.71 23.36
CA ALA A 214 -3.41 19.42 22.88
C ALA A 214 -3.70 20.35 21.68
N GLY A 215 -4.94 20.41 21.19
CA GLY A 215 -5.36 21.30 20.11
C GLY A 215 -5.12 20.77 18.70
N HIS A 216 -4.95 19.45 18.55
CA HIS A 216 -4.79 18.81 17.25
C HIS A 216 -6.15 18.30 16.73
N ASP A 217 -6.57 18.82 15.58
CA ASP A 217 -7.70 18.28 14.81
C ASP A 217 -7.17 17.25 13.82
N LEU A 218 -7.81 16.08 13.77
CA LEU A 218 -7.46 14.99 12.87
C LEU A 218 -8.62 14.73 11.90
N LEU A 219 -8.31 14.55 10.62
CA LEU A 219 -9.30 14.09 9.64
C LEU A 219 -9.69 12.65 9.95
N TRP A 220 -8.69 11.77 10.12
CA TRP A 220 -8.93 10.40 10.59
C TRP A 220 -7.78 9.85 11.42
N VAL A 221 -8.10 8.80 12.15
CA VAL A 221 -7.16 7.89 12.83
C VAL A 221 -7.23 6.55 12.12
N GLU A 222 -6.10 6.10 11.58
CA GLU A 222 -5.98 4.84 10.85
C GLU A 222 -5.50 3.72 11.78
N ASP A 223 -6.16 2.57 11.66
CA ASP A 223 -5.88 1.34 12.41
C ASP A 223 -5.39 1.59 13.85
N PRO A 224 -6.17 2.32 14.70
CA PRO A 224 -5.74 2.65 16.07
C PRO A 224 -5.53 1.41 16.93
N ILE A 225 -6.31 0.36 16.68
CA ILE A 225 -6.30 -0.92 17.40
C ILE A 225 -6.30 -2.07 16.40
N LEU A 226 -6.23 -3.30 16.88
CA LEU A 226 -6.38 -4.48 16.03
C LEU A 226 -7.59 -4.36 15.11
N ARG A 227 -7.37 -4.41 13.80
CA ARG A 227 -8.43 -4.28 12.77
C ARG A 227 -9.47 -5.39 12.78
N HIS A 228 -9.21 -6.49 13.50
CA HIS A 228 -10.17 -7.57 13.75
C HIS A 228 -11.02 -7.34 15.01
N ASP A 229 -10.69 -6.35 15.85
CA ASP A 229 -11.50 -5.98 17.01
C ASP A 229 -12.61 -5.01 16.61
N PHE A 230 -13.62 -5.53 15.91
CA PHE A 230 -14.74 -4.73 15.42
C PHE A 230 -15.52 -4.04 16.55
N ASN A 231 -15.62 -4.67 17.72
CA ASN A 231 -16.27 -4.07 18.89
C ASN A 231 -15.47 -2.87 19.44
N GLY A 232 -14.16 -3.01 19.51
CA GLY A 232 -13.26 -1.92 19.91
C GLY A 232 -13.28 -0.77 18.91
N LEU A 233 -13.23 -1.05 17.61
CA LEU A 233 -13.34 -0.03 16.56
C LEU A 233 -14.70 0.70 16.61
N GLN A 234 -15.80 -0.04 16.80
CA GLN A 234 -17.12 0.57 16.97
C GLN A 234 -17.20 1.46 18.21
N LEU A 235 -16.58 1.04 19.33
CA LEU A 235 -16.46 1.87 20.53
C LEU A 235 -15.72 3.17 20.22
N LEU A 236 -14.58 3.11 19.54
CA LEU A 236 -13.80 4.30 19.16
C LEU A 236 -14.61 5.25 18.27
N ARG A 237 -15.23 4.70 17.21
CA ARG A 237 -16.08 5.45 16.30
C ARG A 237 -17.21 6.20 17.01
N ASN A 238 -17.86 5.55 17.97
CA ASN A 238 -18.98 6.14 18.71
C ASN A 238 -18.53 7.16 19.75
N SER A 239 -17.32 7.05 20.29
CA SER A 239 -16.78 7.89 21.35
C SER A 239 -15.97 9.08 20.83
N ALA A 240 -15.08 8.88 19.87
CA ALA A 240 -14.20 9.93 19.31
C ALA A 240 -14.84 10.63 18.10
N ARG A 241 -16.05 11.18 18.24
CA ARG A 241 -16.85 11.76 17.14
C ARG A 241 -16.24 12.99 16.45
N TRP A 242 -15.15 13.51 16.94
CA TRP A 242 -14.44 14.65 16.39
C TRP A 242 -13.43 14.29 15.29
N THR A 243 -13.17 13.00 15.10
CA THR A 243 -12.29 12.43 14.06
C THR A 243 -12.95 11.19 13.48
N LEU A 244 -12.57 10.80 12.26
CA LEU A 244 -13.06 9.61 11.62
C LEU A 244 -12.16 8.41 11.96
N ILE A 245 -12.72 7.22 12.04
CA ILE A 245 -11.97 5.96 12.14
C ILE A 245 -11.80 5.37 10.76
N ASN A 246 -10.55 5.25 10.33
CA ASN A 246 -10.15 4.59 9.10
C ASN A 246 -9.53 3.24 9.44
N SER A 247 -10.02 2.16 8.87
CA SER A 247 -9.48 0.83 9.17
C SER A 247 -9.70 -0.16 8.02
N GLY A 248 -8.95 -1.27 8.07
CA GLY A 248 -9.14 -2.40 7.19
C GLY A 248 -8.00 -2.70 6.23
N GLU A 249 -6.86 -1.99 6.28
CA GLU A 249 -5.77 -2.08 5.31
C GLU A 249 -5.43 -3.53 4.92
N TYR A 250 -5.07 -4.38 5.87
CA TYR A 250 -4.67 -5.77 5.61
C TYR A 250 -5.78 -6.81 5.81
N LEU A 251 -7.03 -6.38 6.00
CA LEU A 251 -8.14 -7.32 5.97
C LEU A 251 -8.38 -7.79 4.53
N ASN A 252 -8.65 -9.08 4.36
CA ASN A 252 -9.16 -9.59 3.08
C ASN A 252 -10.60 -9.10 2.80
N ALA A 253 -11.13 -9.41 1.62
CA ALA A 253 -12.47 -8.98 1.22
C ALA A 253 -13.57 -9.37 2.23
N SER A 254 -13.49 -10.56 2.82
CA SER A 254 -14.46 -11.01 3.83
C SER A 254 -14.35 -10.21 5.11
N GLY A 255 -13.12 -9.93 5.57
CA GLY A 255 -12.86 -9.11 6.76
C GLY A 255 -13.34 -7.66 6.57
N LYS A 256 -13.06 -7.06 5.40
CA LYS A 256 -13.53 -5.70 5.06
C LYS A 256 -15.07 -5.63 5.04
N ARG A 257 -15.72 -6.65 4.45
CA ARG A 257 -17.18 -6.75 4.48
C ARG A 257 -17.72 -6.80 5.90
N LEU A 258 -17.17 -7.65 6.76
CA LEU A 258 -17.59 -7.75 8.17
C LEU A 258 -17.33 -6.46 8.95
N LEU A 259 -16.20 -5.78 8.72
CA LEU A 259 -15.88 -4.47 9.30
C LEU A 259 -16.96 -3.43 8.98
N MET A 260 -17.38 -3.36 7.71
CA MET A 260 -18.45 -2.46 7.25
C MET A 260 -19.82 -2.86 7.85
N GLU A 261 -20.16 -4.15 7.85
CA GLU A 261 -21.42 -4.66 8.39
C GLU A 261 -21.54 -4.43 9.91
N ALA A 262 -20.42 -4.49 10.62
CA ALA A 262 -20.37 -4.15 12.04
C ALA A 262 -20.50 -2.63 12.32
N GLY A 263 -20.44 -1.77 11.30
CA GLY A 263 -20.40 -0.32 11.49
C GLY A 263 -19.16 0.13 12.29
N ALA A 264 -18.04 -0.56 12.08
CA ALA A 264 -16.84 -0.39 12.88
C ALA A 264 -15.78 0.53 12.22
N THR A 265 -16.10 1.13 11.09
CA THR A 265 -15.25 2.12 10.43
C THR A 265 -16.09 3.25 9.82
N ASP A 266 -15.54 4.45 9.73
CA ASP A 266 -16.12 5.58 9.00
C ASP A 266 -15.60 5.64 7.58
N ILE A 267 -14.32 5.25 7.39
CA ILE A 267 -13.63 5.17 6.10
C ILE A 267 -13.03 3.78 6.00
N LEU A 268 -13.21 3.12 4.87
CA LEU A 268 -12.60 1.82 4.61
C LEU A 268 -11.24 2.01 3.94
N ASN A 269 -10.17 1.51 4.57
CA ASN A 269 -8.87 1.41 3.91
C ASN A 269 -8.83 0.15 3.04
N VAL A 270 -8.55 0.36 1.76
CA VAL A 270 -8.46 -0.72 0.78
C VAL A 270 -7.06 -0.75 0.18
N HIS A 271 -6.46 -1.92 0.19
CA HIS A 271 -5.15 -2.19 -0.37
C HIS A 271 -5.15 -3.57 -1.03
N GLY A 272 -4.31 -3.80 -2.02
CA GLY A 272 -4.08 -5.13 -2.58
C GLY A 272 -4.40 -5.27 -4.07
N GLN A 273 -4.90 -6.44 -4.45
CA GLN A 273 -5.05 -6.87 -5.83
C GLN A 273 -6.21 -6.16 -6.55
N VAL A 274 -6.03 -5.86 -7.83
CA VAL A 274 -7.02 -5.13 -8.66
C VAL A 274 -8.44 -5.70 -8.53
N THR A 275 -8.60 -7.02 -8.69
CA THR A 275 -9.93 -7.66 -8.61
C THR A 275 -10.57 -7.49 -7.23
N GLU A 276 -9.79 -7.67 -6.16
CA GLU A 276 -10.29 -7.56 -4.79
C GLU A 276 -10.62 -6.12 -4.43
N VAL A 277 -9.76 -5.18 -4.80
CA VAL A 277 -9.97 -3.74 -4.61
C VAL A 277 -11.25 -3.29 -5.30
N MET A 278 -11.46 -3.68 -6.57
CA MET A 278 -12.67 -3.34 -7.31
C MET A 278 -13.93 -3.98 -6.68
N GLN A 279 -13.85 -5.24 -6.27
CA GLN A 279 -14.97 -5.94 -5.63
C GLN A 279 -15.38 -5.24 -4.32
N ILE A 280 -14.41 -4.91 -3.48
CA ILE A 280 -14.66 -4.27 -2.18
C ILE A 280 -15.05 -2.80 -2.36
N GLY A 281 -14.43 -2.10 -3.29
CA GLY A 281 -14.82 -0.72 -3.62
C GLY A 281 -16.30 -0.61 -4.01
N TRP A 282 -16.80 -1.48 -4.87
CA TRP A 282 -18.23 -1.52 -5.24
C TRP A 282 -19.13 -1.90 -4.08
N LEU A 283 -18.69 -2.79 -3.18
CA LEU A 283 -19.43 -3.08 -1.96
C LEU A 283 -19.49 -1.86 -1.01
N ALA A 284 -18.42 -1.09 -0.91
CA ALA A 284 -18.39 0.15 -0.15
C ALA A 284 -19.36 1.20 -0.74
N VAL A 285 -19.42 1.31 -2.08
CA VAL A 285 -20.42 2.14 -2.79
C VAL A 285 -21.84 1.78 -2.38
N GLU A 286 -22.19 0.48 -2.41
CA GLU A 286 -23.51 -0.01 -2.01
C GLU A 286 -23.87 0.39 -0.57
N LYS A 287 -22.88 0.43 0.31
CA LYS A 287 -23.05 0.77 1.72
C LYS A 287 -22.90 2.28 2.01
N GLY A 288 -22.53 3.09 1.03
CA GLY A 288 -22.26 4.52 1.19
C GLY A 288 -21.07 4.81 2.11
N ILE A 289 -20.06 3.95 2.11
CA ILE A 289 -18.86 4.10 2.95
C ILE A 289 -17.72 4.66 2.09
N PRO A 290 -17.15 5.82 2.45
CA PRO A 290 -15.96 6.36 1.78
C PRO A 290 -14.78 5.38 1.82
N VAL A 291 -13.97 5.41 0.78
CA VAL A 291 -12.79 4.55 0.63
C VAL A 291 -11.52 5.38 0.52
N THR A 292 -10.50 5.00 1.26
CA THR A 292 -9.12 5.40 0.99
C THR A 292 -8.38 4.24 0.33
N LEU A 293 -7.59 4.54 -0.68
CA LEU A 293 -6.69 3.55 -1.26
C LEU A 293 -5.31 3.70 -0.64
N GLY A 294 -4.86 2.67 0.06
CA GLY A 294 -3.52 2.61 0.62
C GLY A 294 -2.44 2.67 -0.46
N ASN A 295 -1.19 2.87 -0.06
CA ASN A 295 -0.10 2.97 -1.01
C ASN A 295 0.00 1.67 -1.86
N THR A 296 0.35 1.84 -3.12
CA THR A 296 0.59 0.74 -4.05
C THR A 296 1.96 0.94 -4.71
N PHE A 297 2.57 -0.15 -5.11
CA PHE A 297 3.86 -0.06 -5.78
C PHE A 297 3.72 0.76 -7.07
N LEU A 298 4.59 1.78 -7.22
CA LEU A 298 4.59 2.71 -8.36
C LEU A 298 3.22 3.34 -8.64
N GLU A 299 2.42 3.56 -7.59
CA GLU A 299 1.13 4.27 -7.61
C GLU A 299 0.08 3.68 -8.58
N ILE A 300 0.23 2.39 -8.97
CA ILE A 300 -0.72 1.68 -9.86
C ILE A 300 -2.16 1.77 -9.32
N GLY A 301 -2.32 1.92 -8.01
CA GLY A 301 -3.60 2.14 -7.34
C GLY A 301 -4.43 3.28 -7.90
N VAL A 302 -3.81 4.28 -8.55
CA VAL A 302 -4.54 5.40 -9.16
C VAL A 302 -5.62 4.92 -10.13
N HIS A 303 -5.37 3.85 -10.88
CA HIS A 303 -6.34 3.31 -11.84
C HIS A 303 -7.61 2.83 -11.17
N MET A 304 -7.48 2.17 -10.03
CA MET A 304 -8.62 1.70 -9.24
C MET A 304 -9.30 2.86 -8.51
N ALA A 305 -8.51 3.79 -7.98
CA ALA A 305 -9.02 4.96 -7.26
C ALA A 305 -9.92 5.84 -8.14
N VAL A 306 -9.56 6.07 -9.41
CA VAL A 306 -10.38 6.88 -10.32
C VAL A 306 -11.53 6.10 -10.96
N ALA A 307 -11.50 4.76 -10.87
CA ALA A 307 -12.59 3.90 -11.35
C ALA A 307 -13.70 3.68 -10.29
N LEU A 308 -13.41 3.94 -9.02
CA LEU A 308 -14.35 3.75 -7.92
C LEU A 308 -14.93 5.10 -7.46
N PRO A 309 -16.28 5.26 -7.38
CA PRO A 309 -16.91 6.54 -7.03
C PRO A 309 -16.55 7.04 -5.64
N GLU A 310 -16.51 6.15 -4.66
CA GLU A 310 -16.33 6.46 -3.22
C GLU A 310 -14.86 6.64 -2.82
N VAL A 311 -13.89 6.48 -3.74
CA VAL A 311 -12.49 6.75 -3.42
C VAL A 311 -12.23 8.25 -3.51
N GLU A 312 -11.90 8.83 -2.36
CA GLU A 312 -11.55 10.25 -2.23
C GLU A 312 -10.04 10.47 -2.17
N TRP A 313 -9.29 9.52 -1.62
CA TRP A 313 -7.89 9.66 -1.31
C TRP A 313 -7.06 8.45 -1.75
N LEU A 314 -5.89 8.74 -2.30
CA LEU A 314 -4.81 7.79 -2.56
C LEU A 314 -3.61 8.12 -1.66
N GLU A 315 -3.06 7.13 -1.01
CA GLU A 315 -1.83 7.26 -0.25
C GLU A 315 -0.62 7.38 -1.16
N TYR A 316 0.19 8.41 -0.94
CA TYR A 316 1.51 8.55 -1.56
C TYR A 316 2.60 8.57 -0.49
N SER A 317 3.53 7.63 -0.56
CA SER A 317 4.47 7.36 0.53
C SER A 317 5.94 7.75 0.25
N PHE A 318 6.20 8.46 -0.84
CA PHE A 318 7.55 8.94 -1.20
C PHE A 318 8.62 7.85 -1.16
N GLN A 319 8.32 6.69 -1.75
CA GLN A 319 9.27 5.57 -1.78
C GLN A 319 10.31 5.67 -2.91
N ASN A 320 10.13 6.62 -3.84
CA ASN A 320 11.08 7.00 -4.88
C ASN A 320 11.51 5.85 -5.82
N PHE A 321 10.52 5.06 -6.28
CA PHE A 321 10.76 3.94 -7.20
C PHE A 321 10.67 4.32 -8.69
N ASP A 322 10.48 5.57 -9.02
CA ASP A 322 10.26 6.09 -10.37
C ASP A 322 11.36 5.72 -11.36
N HIS A 323 12.60 5.57 -10.86
CA HIS A 323 13.76 5.14 -11.66
C HIS A 323 13.63 3.71 -12.25
N LEU A 324 12.69 2.89 -11.75
CA LEU A 324 12.44 1.55 -12.27
C LEU A 324 11.66 1.57 -13.58
N VAL A 325 10.99 2.64 -13.91
CA VAL A 325 10.09 2.73 -15.07
C VAL A 325 10.47 3.89 -16.00
N GLU A 326 10.05 3.80 -17.26
CA GLU A 326 10.35 4.85 -18.27
C GLU A 326 9.58 6.14 -17.97
N GLU A 327 8.28 6.01 -17.68
CA GLU A 327 7.39 7.13 -17.39
C GLU A 327 6.56 6.79 -16.13
N PRO A 328 6.90 7.35 -14.98
CA PRO A 328 6.14 7.12 -13.74
C PRO A 328 4.73 7.71 -13.81
N ILE A 329 3.88 7.32 -12.85
CA ILE A 329 2.58 7.93 -12.65
C ILE A 329 2.78 9.32 -12.07
N GLU A 330 2.17 10.33 -12.71
CA GLU A 330 2.32 11.72 -12.32
C GLU A 330 1.56 12.02 -11.02
N ILE A 331 2.27 12.58 -10.04
CA ILE A 331 1.65 13.16 -8.85
C ILE A 331 2.11 14.61 -8.75
N ARG A 332 1.15 15.53 -8.80
CA ARG A 332 1.38 16.97 -8.69
C ARG A 332 0.23 17.67 -8.00
N ASP A 333 0.52 18.77 -7.34
CA ASP A 333 -0.47 19.62 -6.67
C ASP A 333 -1.40 18.82 -5.73
N GLY A 334 -0.88 17.76 -5.08
CA GLY A 334 -1.65 16.88 -4.21
C GLY A 334 -2.67 15.98 -4.92
N TYR A 335 -2.50 15.74 -6.23
CA TYR A 335 -3.31 14.79 -7.01
C TYR A 335 -2.45 13.76 -7.73
N ALA A 336 -2.91 12.51 -7.72
CA ALA A 336 -2.38 11.46 -8.59
C ALA A 336 -3.21 11.40 -9.87
N TYR A 337 -2.54 11.41 -11.03
CA TYR A 337 -3.16 11.42 -12.35
C TYR A 337 -3.07 10.04 -13.00
N ALA A 338 -4.22 9.49 -13.38
CA ALA A 338 -4.26 8.24 -14.11
C ALA A 338 -3.75 8.43 -15.54
N PRO A 339 -2.71 7.69 -15.98
CA PRO A 339 -2.15 7.86 -17.31
C PRO A 339 -3.12 7.44 -18.42
N GLU A 340 -3.04 8.10 -19.58
CA GLU A 340 -3.81 7.75 -20.77
C GLU A 340 -3.16 6.64 -21.62
N ARG A 341 -1.99 6.15 -21.21
CA ARG A 341 -1.30 5.05 -21.89
C ARG A 341 -2.06 3.73 -21.71
N PRO A 342 -2.11 2.84 -22.73
CA PRO A 342 -2.76 1.54 -22.59
C PRO A 342 -2.23 0.70 -21.43
N GLY A 343 -3.10 -0.07 -20.79
CA GLY A 343 -2.78 -0.81 -19.58
C GLY A 343 -2.64 0.13 -18.38
N HIS A 344 -1.79 -0.22 -17.42
CA HIS A 344 -1.43 0.71 -16.33
C HIS A 344 -0.37 1.74 -16.76
N GLY A 345 0.08 1.70 -18.00
CA GLY A 345 0.96 2.68 -18.60
C GLY A 345 2.43 2.62 -18.16
N LEU A 346 2.82 1.73 -17.26
CA LEU A 346 4.20 1.59 -16.83
C LEU A 346 4.95 0.57 -17.68
N VAL A 347 6.20 0.90 -18.00
CA VAL A 347 7.15 0.04 -18.69
C VAL A 347 8.43 0.02 -17.89
N LEU A 348 8.98 -1.17 -17.64
CA LEU A 348 10.25 -1.32 -16.94
C LEU A 348 11.38 -0.70 -17.77
N SER A 349 12.14 0.22 -17.16
CA SER A 349 13.20 0.93 -17.85
C SER A 349 14.39 0.02 -18.21
N ASP A 350 15.04 0.31 -19.34
CA ASP A 350 16.25 -0.39 -19.75
C ASP A 350 17.41 -0.18 -18.78
N SER A 351 17.50 0.99 -18.16
CA SER A 351 18.49 1.26 -17.11
C SER A 351 18.25 0.38 -15.89
N ALA A 352 17.00 0.24 -15.43
CA ALA A 352 16.66 -0.66 -14.35
C ALA A 352 17.07 -2.12 -14.65
N ARG A 353 16.92 -2.57 -15.88
CA ARG A 353 17.34 -3.93 -16.28
C ARG A 353 18.87 -4.14 -16.28
N ARG A 354 19.66 -3.08 -16.56
CA ARG A 354 21.12 -3.19 -16.68
C ARG A 354 21.90 -2.93 -15.39
N ASP A 355 21.44 -1.97 -14.58
CA ASP A 355 22.27 -1.36 -13.54
C ASP A 355 22.08 -1.97 -12.15
N TRP A 356 21.08 -2.82 -11.96
CA TRP A 356 20.67 -3.31 -10.63
C TRP A 356 21.33 -4.61 -10.18
N ALA A 357 22.30 -5.12 -10.93
CA ALA A 357 23.06 -6.31 -10.57
C ALA A 357 24.01 -6.12 -9.35
N ARG A 358 24.10 -4.91 -8.75
CA ARG A 358 24.98 -4.63 -7.62
C ARG A 358 24.17 -4.10 -6.43
N PRO A 359 24.00 -4.88 -5.35
CA PRO A 359 23.36 -4.39 -4.14
C PRO A 359 24.19 -3.27 -3.50
N GLN A 360 23.56 -2.11 -3.27
CA GLN A 360 24.11 -1.10 -2.36
C GLN A 360 23.64 -1.47 -0.96
N VAL A 361 24.57 -1.74 -0.07
CA VAL A 361 24.29 -2.07 1.33
C VAL A 361 24.56 -0.81 2.15
N LEU A 362 23.51 -0.23 2.77
CA LEU A 362 23.70 0.77 3.82
C LEU A 362 24.30 0.08 5.06
N ALA A 363 25.30 0.68 5.65
CA ALA A 363 25.89 0.17 6.89
C ALA A 363 24.84 0.29 8.02
N ARG A 364 24.53 -0.82 8.69
CA ARG A 364 23.60 -0.87 9.82
C ARG A 364 23.90 0.13 10.95
N SER A 365 25.15 0.60 11.03
CA SER A 365 25.62 1.55 12.03
C SER A 365 25.06 2.98 11.87
N GLU A 366 24.49 3.32 10.72
CA GLU A 366 23.91 4.64 10.45
C GLU A 366 22.43 4.74 10.81
N LEU A 367 21.83 3.62 11.20
CA LEU A 367 20.41 3.48 11.47
C LEU A 367 20.22 3.25 12.98
N GLY A 368 19.90 4.28 13.74
CA GLY A 368 19.63 4.15 15.18
C GLY A 368 18.64 3.00 15.51
N GLU A 369 18.82 2.34 16.66
CA GLU A 369 17.88 1.30 17.12
C GLU A 369 16.53 1.93 17.48
N ALA A 370 15.45 1.45 16.87
CA ALA A 370 14.10 1.81 17.29
C ALA A 370 13.76 1.10 18.61
N PRO A 371 13.13 1.78 19.58
CA PRO A 371 12.65 1.11 20.78
C PRO A 371 11.60 0.05 20.43
N ALA A 372 11.78 -1.18 20.90
CA ALA A 372 10.84 -2.25 20.67
C ALA A 372 9.48 -1.93 21.32
N ASN A 373 8.39 -2.01 20.54
CA ASN A 373 7.07 -1.97 21.12
C ASN A 373 6.81 -3.30 21.86
N PRO A 374 6.61 -3.30 23.20
CA PRO A 374 6.47 -4.53 23.98
C PRO A 374 5.29 -5.40 23.54
N ARG A 375 4.26 -4.84 22.91
CA ARG A 375 3.13 -5.61 22.35
C ARG A 375 3.48 -6.34 21.05
N VAL A 376 4.40 -5.80 20.27
CA VAL A 376 4.90 -6.46 19.05
C VAL A 376 5.81 -7.64 19.42
N ALA A 377 6.65 -7.48 20.44
CA ALA A 377 7.50 -8.56 20.95
C ALA A 377 6.68 -9.76 21.45
N GLN A 378 5.51 -9.51 22.09
CA GLN A 378 4.60 -10.59 22.52
C GLN A 378 3.93 -11.31 21.34
N ARG A 379 3.70 -10.66 20.20
CA ARG A 379 3.11 -11.28 19.00
C ARG A 379 4.11 -12.13 18.21
N GLN A 380 5.39 -11.74 18.21
CA GLN A 380 6.45 -12.52 17.55
C GLN A 380 6.79 -13.83 18.29
N GLY A 381 6.38 -13.96 19.56
CA GLY A 381 6.57 -15.15 20.38
C GLY A 381 5.45 -16.21 20.27
N VAL A 382 4.42 -15.99 19.45
CA VAL A 382 3.40 -17.02 19.21
C VAL A 382 3.97 -18.01 18.19
N PRO A 383 4.24 -19.29 18.59
CA PRO A 383 4.72 -20.28 17.64
C PRO A 383 3.68 -20.46 16.55
N ALA A 384 4.14 -20.53 15.30
CA ALA A 384 3.29 -20.92 14.19
C ALA A 384 2.59 -22.23 14.55
N ILE A 385 1.28 -22.22 14.57
CA ILE A 385 0.50 -23.46 14.74
C ILE A 385 0.79 -24.28 13.49
N THR A 386 1.68 -25.25 13.64
CA THR A 386 1.87 -26.31 12.67
C THR A 386 0.60 -27.16 12.69
N ALA A 387 -0.19 -27.05 11.65
CA ALA A 387 -1.26 -27.99 11.33
C ALA A 387 -0.70 -29.13 10.49
#